data_e8daac69a5c992d320a06ee53594da4b
#
_entry.id   e8daac69a5c992d320a06ee53594da4b
#
_cell.length_a   1.000
_cell.length_b   1.000
_cell.length_c   1.000
_cell.angle_alpha   90.00
_cell.angle_beta   90.00
_cell.angle_gamma   90.00
#
_symmetry.space_group_name_H-M   'P 1'
#
loop_
_entity.id
_entity.type
_entity.pdbx_description
1 polymer ?
#
loop_
_entity_poly.entity_id
_entity_poly.type
_entity_poly.pdbx_seq_one_letter_code
_entity_poly.pdbx_strand_id
1 'polypeptide(L)'
;MAPIVVPEFVLQVKNLHTKRTLHMTGTSPASNPADTAVGGASAYAEMMHRAVELSKNGPAHDANPRVGCVVLDAQGAIIAEGWHRGSGTPHAEIDALSQLSPEQARGATFVVTLEPCNHTGRTGPCANALIDAGVTRVVFGLTDPGDVEGGGGDKLRAAGIEVVGGVEPGAVMSVVSDWYRSAALGRPVVTVKWASSLDGRAAANDGTSQ
;
A
#
# COMPACT_ATOMS: atom_id res chain seq x y z
N MET A 1 37.23 23.87 -32.62
CA MET A 1 36.06 23.85 -31.75
C MET A 1 34.94 23.16 -32.52
N ALA A 2 34.63 21.92 -32.21
CA ALA A 2 33.55 21.19 -32.84
C ALA A 2 32.21 21.52 -32.13
N PRO A 3 31.10 21.69 -32.85
CA PRO A 3 29.84 22.02 -32.24
C PRO A 3 29.30 20.81 -31.47
N ILE A 4 28.87 21.06 -30.22
CA ILE A 4 28.18 20.08 -29.39
C ILE A 4 26.78 19.90 -29.99
N VAL A 5 26.53 18.72 -30.55
CA VAL A 5 25.21 18.32 -31.01
C VAL A 5 24.42 17.86 -29.78
N VAL A 6 23.46 18.67 -29.32
CA VAL A 6 22.50 18.28 -28.31
C VAL A 6 21.40 17.48 -29.01
N PRO A 7 21.08 16.24 -28.60
CA PRO A 7 19.97 15.51 -29.21
C PRO A 7 18.65 16.20 -28.90
N GLU A 8 17.90 16.56 -29.95
CA GLU A 8 16.53 17.03 -29.82
C GLU A 8 15.66 15.89 -29.27
N PHE A 9 15.21 16.03 -28.03
CA PHE A 9 14.15 15.19 -27.49
C PHE A 9 12.81 15.74 -27.96
N VAL A 10 12.25 15.16 -29.02
CA VAL A 10 10.88 15.44 -29.43
C VAL A 10 9.94 14.64 -28.53
N LEU A 11 9.34 15.29 -27.56
CA LEU A 11 8.25 14.72 -26.76
C LEU A 11 6.98 14.71 -27.60
N GLN A 12 6.66 13.59 -28.25
CA GLN A 12 5.35 13.42 -28.91
C GLN A 12 4.29 13.08 -27.87
N VAL A 13 3.55 14.08 -27.41
CA VAL A 13 2.32 13.86 -26.65
C VAL A 13 1.22 13.49 -27.64
N LYS A 14 0.93 12.20 -27.80
CA LYS A 14 -0.28 11.76 -28.49
C LYS A 14 -1.49 12.03 -27.60
N ASN A 15 -2.25 13.06 -27.94
CA ASN A 15 -3.57 13.29 -27.38
C ASN A 15 -4.52 12.17 -27.83
N LEU A 16 -4.73 11.15 -27.01
CA LEU A 16 -5.87 10.26 -27.14
C LEU A 16 -7.08 10.93 -26.46
N HIS A 17 -7.82 11.71 -27.25
CA HIS A 17 -9.17 12.11 -26.90
C HIS A 17 -10.11 10.91 -27.05
N THR A 18 -10.25 10.10 -26.02
CA THR A 18 -11.42 9.22 -25.90
C THR A 18 -12.43 9.95 -25.02
N LYS A 19 -13.42 10.57 -25.66
CA LYS A 19 -14.61 11.06 -24.99
C LYS A 19 -15.37 9.88 -24.41
N ARG A 20 -15.16 9.58 -23.15
CA ARG A 20 -16.06 8.71 -22.38
C ARG A 20 -16.95 9.64 -21.55
N THR A 21 -18.19 9.83 -22.03
CA THR A 21 -19.24 10.50 -21.28
C THR A 21 -19.56 9.64 -20.07
N LEU A 22 -19.08 10.02 -18.90
CA LEU A 22 -19.52 9.43 -17.63
C LEU A 22 -20.91 9.96 -17.32
N HIS A 23 -21.93 9.13 -17.52
CA HIS A 23 -23.23 9.33 -16.88
C HIS A 23 -23.05 9.03 -15.39
N MET A 24 -22.98 10.10 -14.59
CA MET A 24 -23.10 10.03 -13.15
C MET A 24 -24.57 9.82 -12.81
N THR A 25 -25.01 8.57 -12.79
CA THR A 25 -26.23 8.20 -12.05
C THR A 25 -25.83 8.05 -10.60
N GLY A 26 -26.17 9.07 -9.80
CA GLY A 26 -25.98 9.04 -8.37
C GLY A 26 -26.88 7.99 -7.72
N THR A 27 -26.33 6.83 -7.47
CA THR A 27 -26.79 5.94 -6.40
C THR A 27 -25.61 5.82 -5.46
N SER A 28 -25.70 6.54 -4.34
CA SER A 28 -24.87 6.30 -3.17
C SER A 28 -24.94 4.80 -2.86
N PRO A 29 -23.81 4.07 -2.73
CA PRO A 29 -23.89 2.69 -2.28
C PRO A 29 -24.53 2.70 -0.90
N ALA A 30 -25.57 1.90 -0.73
CA ALA A 30 -26.26 1.72 0.54
C ALA A 30 -25.19 1.32 1.58
N SER A 31 -25.12 2.06 2.68
CA SER A 31 -24.31 1.72 3.84
C SER A 31 -24.59 0.29 4.25
N ASN A 32 -23.55 -0.54 4.21
CA ASN A 32 -23.59 -1.92 4.67
C ASN A 32 -23.94 -1.91 6.17
N PRO A 33 -24.93 -2.69 6.64
CA PRO A 33 -25.29 -2.70 8.06
C PRO A 33 -24.16 -3.18 9.01
N ALA A 34 -23.02 -3.63 8.48
CA ALA A 34 -21.82 -3.93 9.27
C ALA A 34 -21.02 -2.67 9.71
N ASP A 35 -21.34 -1.47 9.19
CA ASP A 35 -20.69 -0.21 9.58
C ASP A 35 -21.21 0.40 10.91
N THR A 36 -22.13 -0.25 11.59
CA THR A 36 -22.70 0.23 12.85
C THR A 36 -21.94 -0.18 14.13
N ALA A 37 -20.73 -0.72 14.00
CA ALA A 37 -19.84 -0.85 15.16
C ALA A 37 -19.08 0.49 15.37
N VAL A 38 -19.69 1.43 16.06
CA VAL A 38 -19.16 2.77 16.44
C VAL A 38 -17.86 2.71 17.29
N GLY A 39 -17.23 1.55 17.42
CA GLY A 39 -15.91 1.34 18.04
C GLY A 39 -14.82 0.82 17.11
N GLY A 40 -15.19 0.34 15.91
CA GLY A 40 -14.27 -0.49 15.11
C GLY A 40 -13.07 0.28 14.52
N ALA A 41 -13.29 1.30 13.72
CA ALA A 41 -12.19 1.99 13.00
C ALA A 41 -11.35 2.88 13.93
N SER A 42 -11.99 3.59 14.86
CA SER A 42 -11.31 4.46 15.82
C SER A 42 -10.44 3.69 16.82
N ALA A 43 -10.85 2.46 17.20
CA ALA A 43 -10.11 1.63 18.14
C ALA A 43 -8.76 1.16 17.58
N TYR A 44 -8.60 1.09 16.25
CA TYR A 44 -7.36 0.63 15.61
C TYR A 44 -6.52 1.75 15.00
N ALA A 45 -6.94 3.02 15.13
CA ALA A 45 -6.21 4.15 14.55
C ALA A 45 -4.77 4.24 15.07
N GLU A 46 -4.57 4.12 16.37
CA GLU A 46 -3.23 4.15 16.99
C GLU A 46 -2.36 2.99 16.48
N MET A 47 -2.92 1.79 16.40
CA MET A 47 -2.20 0.60 15.91
C MET A 47 -1.89 0.71 14.42
N MET A 48 -2.77 1.35 13.63
CA MET A 48 -2.50 1.64 12.24
C MET A 48 -1.37 2.66 12.09
N HIS A 49 -1.34 3.72 12.89
CA HIS A 49 -0.20 4.64 12.90
C HIS A 49 1.09 3.93 13.28
N ARG A 50 1.06 3.01 14.25
CA ARG A 50 2.22 2.18 14.59
C ARG A 50 2.67 1.31 13.41
N ALA A 51 1.73 0.66 12.70
CA ALA A 51 2.03 -0.11 11.50
C ALA A 51 2.64 0.77 10.39
N VAL A 52 2.16 2.01 10.21
CA VAL A 52 2.76 2.99 9.28
C VAL A 52 4.19 3.32 9.66
N GLU A 53 4.50 3.54 10.94
CA GLU A 53 5.89 3.77 11.38
C GLU A 53 6.78 2.56 11.11
N LEU A 54 6.32 1.34 11.39
CA LEU A 54 7.05 0.11 11.07
C LEU A 54 7.34 -0.02 9.56
N SER A 55 6.38 0.34 8.71
CA SER A 55 6.54 0.28 7.26
C SER A 55 7.70 1.11 6.73
N LYS A 56 8.06 2.21 7.42
CA LYS A 56 9.17 3.10 7.05
C LYS A 56 10.54 2.43 7.15
N ASN A 57 10.66 1.31 7.88
CA ASN A 57 11.88 0.50 7.95
C ASN A 57 12.15 -0.25 6.63
N GLY A 58 11.16 -0.40 5.77
CA GLY A 58 11.33 -0.95 4.43
C GLY A 58 11.99 0.05 3.47
N PRO A 59 12.52 -0.42 2.32
CA PRO A 59 13.21 0.44 1.35
C PRO A 59 12.27 1.51 0.78
N ALA A 60 12.80 2.72 0.59
CA ALA A 60 12.03 3.85 0.06
C ALA A 60 11.64 3.65 -1.41
N HIS A 61 12.50 2.94 -2.16
CA HIS A 61 12.33 2.67 -3.58
C HIS A 61 12.48 1.17 -3.80
N ASP A 62 11.37 0.51 -4.08
CA ASP A 62 11.30 -0.94 -4.34
C ASP A 62 10.11 -1.21 -5.28
N ALA A 63 10.11 -2.37 -5.94
CA ALA A 63 8.98 -2.81 -6.75
C ALA A 63 7.73 -3.08 -5.89
N ASN A 64 7.95 -3.45 -4.62
CA ASN A 64 6.89 -3.72 -3.65
C ASN A 64 6.62 -2.51 -2.75
N PRO A 65 5.39 -2.36 -2.23
CA PRO A 65 5.06 -1.29 -1.31
C PRO A 65 5.71 -1.47 0.06
N ARG A 66 5.88 -0.35 0.77
CA ARG A 66 6.18 -0.35 2.20
C ARG A 66 4.95 -0.79 2.97
N VAL A 67 5.03 -1.94 3.62
CA VAL A 67 3.94 -2.46 4.44
C VAL A 67 4.44 -2.73 5.84
N GLY A 68 3.62 -2.38 6.83
CA GLY A 68 3.83 -2.67 8.24
C GLY A 68 2.62 -3.39 8.83
N CYS A 69 2.86 -4.19 9.84
CA CYS A 69 1.87 -5.02 10.51
C CYS A 69 2.09 -4.99 12.03
N VAL A 70 1.01 -4.84 12.78
CA VAL A 70 0.96 -4.98 14.24
C VAL A 70 -0.02 -6.09 14.57
N VAL A 71 0.35 -6.99 15.46
CA VAL A 71 -0.52 -8.09 15.90
C VAL A 71 -0.91 -7.90 17.35
N LEU A 72 -2.20 -8.00 17.61
CA LEU A 72 -2.79 -7.85 18.93
C LEU A 72 -3.37 -9.18 19.41
N ASP A 73 -3.23 -9.46 20.69
CA ASP A 73 -3.96 -10.55 21.35
C ASP A 73 -5.43 -10.19 21.60
N ALA A 74 -6.16 -11.10 22.23
CA ALA A 74 -7.58 -10.91 22.56
C ALA A 74 -7.81 -9.79 23.60
N GLN A 75 -6.80 -9.37 24.34
CA GLN A 75 -6.82 -8.27 25.31
C GLN A 75 -6.43 -6.94 24.69
N GLY A 76 -6.00 -6.92 23.41
CA GLY A 76 -5.54 -5.74 22.69
C GLY A 76 -4.07 -5.40 22.94
N ALA A 77 -3.30 -6.28 23.60
CA ALA A 77 -1.86 -6.08 23.76
C ALA A 77 -1.11 -6.45 22.47
N ILE A 78 -0.07 -5.67 22.14
CA ILE A 78 0.81 -5.97 21.01
C ILE A 78 1.65 -7.21 21.36
N ILE A 79 1.57 -8.24 20.53
CA ILE A 79 2.30 -9.50 20.67
C ILE A 79 3.32 -9.77 19.56
N ALA A 80 3.21 -9.08 18.42
CA ALA A 80 4.20 -9.12 17.35
C ALA A 80 4.11 -7.87 16.48
N GLU A 81 5.22 -7.56 15.81
CA GLU A 81 5.31 -6.48 14.83
C GLU A 81 6.14 -6.95 13.64
N GLY A 82 5.73 -6.55 12.44
CA GLY A 82 6.42 -6.92 11.21
C GLY A 82 6.42 -5.81 10.18
N TRP A 83 7.34 -5.88 9.22
CA TRP A 83 7.36 -5.00 8.07
C TRP A 83 8.01 -5.69 6.88
N HIS A 84 7.63 -5.28 5.68
CA HIS A 84 8.22 -5.78 4.44
C HIS A 84 9.60 -5.15 4.22
N ARG A 85 10.64 -5.98 4.12
CA ARG A 85 12.04 -5.56 3.98
C ARG A 85 12.49 -5.38 2.53
N GLY A 86 11.54 -5.44 1.58
CA GLY A 86 11.80 -5.30 0.14
C GLY A 86 11.62 -6.59 -0.64
N SER A 87 11.65 -6.47 -1.96
CA SER A 87 11.39 -7.56 -2.89
C SER A 87 12.20 -8.82 -2.59
N GLY A 88 11.51 -9.96 -2.52
CA GLY A 88 12.12 -11.26 -2.22
C GLY A 88 12.16 -11.62 -0.73
N THR A 89 11.72 -10.72 0.16
CA THR A 89 11.56 -11.00 1.60
C THR A 89 10.09 -11.28 1.94
N PRO A 90 9.79 -11.82 3.15
CA PRO A 90 8.42 -12.00 3.60
C PRO A 90 7.62 -10.70 3.61
N HIS A 91 6.32 -10.79 3.36
CA HIS A 91 5.40 -9.69 3.57
C HIS A 91 5.26 -9.39 5.08
N ALA A 92 4.79 -8.20 5.43
CA ALA A 92 4.71 -7.75 6.81
C ALA A 92 3.90 -8.68 7.71
N GLU A 93 2.80 -9.24 7.18
CA GLU A 93 1.95 -10.19 7.89
C GLU A 93 2.70 -11.49 8.20
N ILE A 94 3.47 -12.00 7.24
CA ILE A 94 4.25 -13.23 7.39
C ILE A 94 5.44 -12.98 8.33
N ASP A 95 6.07 -11.81 8.25
CA ASP A 95 7.15 -11.40 9.15
C ASP A 95 6.64 -11.32 10.61
N ALA A 96 5.47 -10.74 10.85
CA ALA A 96 4.85 -10.70 12.16
C ALA A 96 4.39 -12.09 12.63
N LEU A 97 3.74 -12.87 11.74
CA LEU A 97 3.23 -14.21 12.05
C LEU A 97 4.36 -15.17 12.44
N SER A 98 5.54 -15.04 11.83
CA SER A 98 6.70 -15.90 12.11
C SER A 98 7.26 -15.76 13.53
N GLN A 99 6.87 -14.73 14.26
CA GLN A 99 7.29 -14.45 15.63
C GLN A 99 6.35 -15.08 16.68
N LEU A 100 5.22 -15.63 16.23
CA LEU A 100 4.16 -16.14 17.09
C LEU A 100 4.14 -17.67 17.13
N SER A 101 3.78 -18.23 18.28
CA SER A 101 3.37 -19.63 18.33
C SER A 101 1.98 -19.79 17.69
N PRO A 102 1.60 -21.02 17.26
CA PRO A 102 0.25 -21.27 16.73
C PRO A 102 -0.87 -20.89 17.71
N GLU A 103 -0.63 -21.02 19.01
CA GLU A 103 -1.59 -20.64 20.07
C GLU A 103 -1.77 -19.14 20.16
N GLN A 104 -0.67 -18.38 20.02
CA GLN A 104 -0.69 -16.90 20.02
C GLN A 104 -1.34 -16.33 18.77
N ALA A 105 -1.10 -16.95 17.60
CA ALA A 105 -1.69 -16.52 16.34
C ALA A 105 -3.22 -16.76 16.31
N ARG A 106 -3.66 -17.86 16.94
CA ARG A 106 -5.08 -18.20 16.97
C ARG A 106 -5.86 -17.18 17.81
N GLY A 107 -6.87 -16.59 17.19
CA GLY A 107 -7.70 -15.57 17.86
C GLY A 107 -7.09 -14.16 17.82
N ALA A 108 -5.90 -13.97 17.27
CA ALA A 108 -5.25 -12.67 17.18
C ALA A 108 -5.95 -11.73 16.18
N THR A 109 -5.68 -10.42 16.34
CA THR A 109 -6.06 -9.36 15.41
C THR A 109 -4.81 -8.84 14.69
N PHE A 110 -4.83 -8.83 13.37
CA PHE A 110 -3.78 -8.27 12.53
C PHE A 110 -4.18 -6.89 12.03
N VAL A 111 -3.38 -5.88 12.34
CA VAL A 111 -3.53 -4.50 11.84
C VAL A 111 -2.42 -4.26 10.84
N VAL A 112 -2.75 -4.14 9.56
CA VAL A 112 -1.80 -4.05 8.45
C VAL A 112 -2.09 -2.82 7.59
N THR A 113 -1.06 -2.16 7.09
CA THR A 113 -1.24 -0.91 6.32
C THR A 113 -1.92 -1.13 4.96
N LEU A 114 -1.70 -2.26 4.30
CA LEU A 114 -2.29 -2.61 3.01
C LEU A 114 -3.10 -3.90 3.14
N GLU A 115 -4.17 -4.04 2.38
CA GLU A 115 -4.96 -5.26 2.29
C GLU A 115 -4.08 -6.49 2.06
N PRO A 116 -4.21 -7.58 2.84
CA PRO A 116 -3.44 -8.80 2.65
C PRO A 116 -3.62 -9.38 1.24
N CYS A 117 -2.53 -9.72 0.58
CA CYS A 117 -2.56 -10.21 -0.79
C CYS A 117 -3.29 -11.56 -0.94
N ASN A 118 -3.93 -11.74 -2.12
CA ASN A 118 -4.64 -12.98 -2.47
C ASN A 118 -4.00 -13.73 -3.66
N HIS A 119 -2.84 -13.31 -4.15
CA HIS A 119 -2.16 -13.97 -5.25
C HIS A 119 -1.03 -14.88 -4.77
N THR A 120 -0.70 -15.89 -5.56
CA THR A 120 0.44 -16.76 -5.32
C THR A 120 1.65 -16.20 -6.06
N GLY A 121 2.54 -15.54 -5.31
CA GLY A 121 3.83 -15.09 -5.80
C GLY A 121 4.95 -16.11 -5.48
N ARG A 122 6.09 -15.61 -5.00
CA ARG A 122 7.19 -16.46 -4.47
C ARG A 122 6.82 -17.18 -3.18
N THR A 123 5.94 -16.58 -2.41
CA THR A 123 5.28 -17.14 -1.22
C THR A 123 3.80 -17.27 -1.48
N GLY A 124 3.10 -18.12 -0.73
CA GLY A 124 1.64 -18.21 -0.80
C GLY A 124 0.97 -16.90 -0.39
N PRO A 125 -0.33 -16.72 -0.73
CA PRO A 125 -1.07 -15.52 -0.37
C PRO A 125 -1.09 -15.28 1.14
N CYS A 126 -0.87 -14.03 1.59
CA CYS A 126 -0.96 -13.68 3.01
C CYS A 126 -2.34 -14.01 3.59
N ALA A 127 -3.42 -13.82 2.81
CA ALA A 127 -4.76 -14.18 3.23
C ALA A 127 -4.88 -15.66 3.62
N ASN A 128 -4.24 -16.59 2.87
CA ASN A 128 -4.24 -18.00 3.23
C ASN A 128 -3.49 -18.25 4.54
N ALA A 129 -2.30 -17.68 4.70
CA ALA A 129 -1.51 -17.87 5.91
C ALA A 129 -2.25 -17.38 7.17
N LEU A 130 -2.98 -16.27 7.07
CA LEU A 130 -3.80 -15.74 8.16
C LEU A 130 -5.00 -16.66 8.47
N ILE A 131 -5.65 -17.24 7.44
CA ILE A 131 -6.72 -18.22 7.60
C ILE A 131 -6.19 -19.48 8.31
N ASP A 132 -5.08 -20.03 7.81
CA ASP A 132 -4.46 -21.25 8.34
C ASP A 132 -3.98 -21.06 9.79
N ALA A 133 -3.55 -19.86 10.15
CA ALA A 133 -3.16 -19.50 11.50
C ALA A 133 -4.35 -19.33 12.47
N GLY A 134 -5.58 -19.26 11.96
CA GLY A 134 -6.79 -19.14 12.76
C GLY A 134 -6.96 -17.76 13.40
N VAL A 135 -6.52 -16.69 12.72
CA VAL A 135 -6.76 -15.31 13.18
C VAL A 135 -8.26 -15.00 13.15
N THR A 136 -8.71 -14.10 14.01
CA THR A 136 -10.15 -13.77 14.11
C THR A 136 -10.50 -12.45 13.46
N ARG A 137 -9.54 -11.54 13.35
CA ARG A 137 -9.77 -10.21 12.78
C ARG A 137 -8.57 -9.72 11.99
N VAL A 138 -8.87 -9.06 10.87
CA VAL A 138 -7.89 -8.32 10.07
C VAL A 138 -8.39 -6.90 9.85
N VAL A 139 -7.54 -5.93 10.15
CA VAL A 139 -7.79 -4.50 9.99
C VAL A 139 -6.78 -3.96 8.98
N PHE A 140 -7.23 -3.25 7.93
CA PHE A 140 -6.29 -2.68 6.98
C PHE A 140 -6.61 -1.21 6.62
N GLY A 141 -5.57 -0.47 6.21
CA GLY A 141 -5.70 0.94 5.88
C GLY A 141 -6.18 1.20 4.47
N LEU A 142 -5.53 0.58 3.48
CA LEU A 142 -5.87 0.72 2.06
C LEU A 142 -6.13 -0.65 1.43
N THR A 143 -7.10 -0.70 0.51
CA THR A 143 -7.26 -1.84 -0.39
C THR A 143 -6.09 -1.91 -1.37
N ASP A 144 -5.68 -3.12 -1.76
CA ASP A 144 -4.70 -3.28 -2.82
C ASP A 144 -5.33 -2.86 -4.16
N PRO A 145 -4.73 -1.93 -4.91
CA PRO A 145 -5.27 -1.46 -6.18
C PRO A 145 -5.02 -2.41 -7.35
N GLY A 146 -4.28 -3.50 -7.15
CA GLY A 146 -3.96 -4.48 -8.20
C GLY A 146 -5.12 -5.42 -8.47
N ASP A 147 -5.43 -5.65 -9.74
CA ASP A 147 -6.49 -6.60 -10.15
C ASP A 147 -6.15 -8.06 -9.78
N VAL A 148 -4.88 -8.37 -9.62
CA VAL A 148 -4.36 -9.73 -9.33
C VAL A 148 -4.08 -9.91 -7.85
N GLU A 149 -3.54 -8.89 -7.20
CA GLU A 149 -3.10 -8.90 -5.80
C GLU A 149 -4.25 -8.67 -4.81
N GLY A 150 -5.29 -7.94 -5.24
CA GLY A 150 -6.45 -7.58 -4.43
C GLY A 150 -7.39 -8.74 -4.10
N GLY A 151 -8.42 -8.43 -3.30
CA GLY A 151 -9.47 -9.39 -2.92
C GLY A 151 -9.11 -10.28 -1.73
N GLY A 152 -8.03 -10.00 -1.03
CA GLY A 152 -7.68 -10.72 0.20
C GLY A 152 -8.69 -10.49 1.31
N GLY A 153 -9.23 -9.28 1.42
CA GLY A 153 -10.29 -8.96 2.38
C GLY A 153 -11.56 -9.78 2.18
N ASP A 154 -11.98 -9.97 0.93
CA ASP A 154 -13.16 -10.78 0.62
C ASP A 154 -12.92 -12.26 0.91
N LYS A 155 -11.73 -12.76 0.62
CA LYS A 155 -11.33 -14.12 0.95
C LYS A 155 -11.32 -14.37 2.46
N LEU A 156 -10.78 -13.45 3.23
CA LEU A 156 -10.78 -13.50 4.69
C LEU A 156 -12.21 -13.51 5.24
N ARG A 157 -13.10 -12.64 4.72
CA ARG A 157 -14.53 -12.63 5.10
C ARG A 157 -15.22 -13.96 4.78
N ALA A 158 -14.96 -14.52 3.60
CA ALA A 158 -15.51 -15.82 3.20
C ALA A 158 -15.06 -16.97 4.12
N ALA A 159 -13.88 -16.84 4.74
CA ALA A 159 -13.37 -17.79 5.74
C ALA A 159 -13.88 -17.51 7.18
N GLY A 160 -14.78 -16.53 7.37
CA GLY A 160 -15.36 -16.19 8.68
C GLY A 160 -14.49 -15.25 9.53
N ILE A 161 -13.46 -14.65 8.97
CA ILE A 161 -12.61 -13.67 9.65
C ILE A 161 -13.29 -12.29 9.57
N GLU A 162 -13.34 -11.58 10.69
CA GLU A 162 -13.82 -10.20 10.71
C GLU A 162 -12.81 -9.28 9.99
N VAL A 163 -13.28 -8.49 9.02
CA VAL A 163 -12.42 -7.61 8.22
C VAL A 163 -12.91 -6.17 8.27
N VAL A 164 -12.05 -5.28 8.76
CA VAL A 164 -12.27 -3.84 8.84
C VAL A 164 -11.29 -3.16 7.90
N GLY A 165 -11.79 -2.52 6.84
CA GLY A 165 -10.97 -1.75 5.89
C GLY A 165 -11.14 -0.26 6.07
N GLY A 166 -10.19 0.52 5.51
CA GLY A 166 -10.26 1.97 5.49
C GLY A 166 -9.89 2.68 6.80
N VAL A 167 -9.06 2.04 7.63
CA VAL A 167 -8.56 2.64 8.87
C VAL A 167 -7.34 3.52 8.58
N GLU A 168 -7.40 4.82 8.89
CA GLU A 168 -6.33 5.80 8.68
C GLU A 168 -5.72 5.79 7.25
N PRO A 169 -6.55 5.80 6.19
CA PRO A 169 -6.05 5.65 4.82
C PRO A 169 -5.11 6.79 4.41
N GLY A 170 -5.29 7.99 4.97
CA GLY A 170 -4.42 9.14 4.74
C GLY A 170 -3.01 8.92 5.29
N ALA A 171 -2.89 8.33 6.47
CA ALA A 171 -1.60 7.99 7.08
C ALA A 171 -0.87 6.92 6.24
N VAL A 172 -1.57 5.88 5.82
CA VAL A 172 -1.00 4.84 4.95
C VAL A 172 -0.58 5.41 3.60
N MET A 173 -1.43 6.21 2.95
CA MET A 173 -1.12 6.83 1.67
C MET A 173 0.15 7.68 1.72
N SER A 174 0.49 8.28 2.86
CA SER A 174 1.71 9.09 3.01
C SER A 174 3.01 8.32 2.79
N VAL A 175 3.01 7.00 2.94
CA VAL A 175 4.19 6.13 2.79
C VAL A 175 4.18 5.27 1.52
N VAL A 176 3.01 5.09 0.87
CA VAL A 176 2.88 4.23 -0.32
C VAL A 176 2.42 4.96 -1.57
N SER A 177 2.28 6.31 -1.54
CA SER A 177 1.62 7.10 -2.59
C SER A 177 2.11 6.82 -4.01
N ASP A 178 3.43 6.78 -4.23
CA ASP A 178 3.99 6.59 -5.57
C ASP A 178 3.77 5.16 -6.07
N TRP A 179 3.98 4.17 -5.20
CA TRP A 179 3.68 2.79 -5.53
C TRP A 179 2.18 2.61 -5.82
N TYR A 180 1.31 3.11 -4.94
CA TYR A 180 -0.15 2.99 -5.07
C TYR A 180 -0.66 3.60 -6.38
N ARG A 181 -0.17 4.80 -6.73
CA ARG A 181 -0.51 5.45 -7.99
C ARG A 181 0.01 4.68 -9.19
N SER A 182 1.23 4.15 -9.11
CA SER A 182 1.82 3.32 -10.17
C SER A 182 1.03 2.05 -10.40
N ALA A 183 0.66 1.34 -9.34
CA ALA A 183 -0.15 0.13 -9.40
C ALA A 183 -1.56 0.42 -9.96
N ALA A 184 -2.26 1.43 -9.44
CA ALA A 184 -3.59 1.80 -9.90
C ALA A 184 -3.64 2.28 -11.35
N LEU A 185 -2.55 2.87 -11.87
CA LEU A 185 -2.48 3.39 -13.23
C LEU A 185 -1.84 2.41 -14.22
N GLY A 186 -1.25 1.31 -13.75
CA GLY A 186 -0.50 0.36 -14.58
C GLY A 186 0.71 0.98 -15.29
N ARG A 187 1.28 2.07 -14.73
CA ARG A 187 2.42 2.77 -15.31
C ARG A 187 3.26 3.45 -14.23
N PRO A 188 4.60 3.61 -14.44
CA PRO A 188 5.45 4.23 -13.45
C PRO A 188 5.08 5.70 -13.17
N VAL A 189 5.26 6.13 -11.94
CA VAL A 189 5.28 7.54 -11.56
C VAL A 189 6.67 8.10 -11.89
N VAL A 190 6.71 9.13 -12.71
CA VAL A 190 7.96 9.79 -13.11
C VAL A 190 8.07 11.13 -12.41
N THR A 191 9.14 11.32 -11.64
CA THR A 191 9.48 12.60 -11.02
C THR A 191 10.67 13.19 -11.76
N VAL A 192 10.51 14.40 -12.31
CA VAL A 192 11.59 15.14 -12.94
C VAL A 192 12.01 16.27 -12.01
N LYS A 193 13.28 16.28 -11.59
CA LYS A 193 13.90 17.41 -10.90
C LYS A 193 14.57 18.29 -11.94
N TRP A 194 14.13 19.53 -12.04
CA TRP A 194 14.67 20.52 -12.94
C TRP A 194 15.29 21.67 -12.15
N ALA A 195 16.53 22.04 -12.47
CA ALA A 195 17.18 23.23 -11.95
C ALA A 195 17.56 24.12 -13.14
N SER A 196 17.04 25.35 -13.16
CA SER A 196 17.36 26.33 -14.20
C SER A 196 17.28 27.76 -13.64
N SER A 197 17.94 28.69 -14.32
CA SER A 197 17.70 30.10 -14.11
C SER A 197 16.30 30.51 -14.57
N LEU A 198 15.89 31.77 -14.27
CA LEU A 198 14.57 32.29 -14.62
C LEU A 198 14.34 32.34 -16.15
N ASP A 199 15.40 32.44 -16.93
CA ASP A 199 15.39 32.38 -18.40
C ASP A 199 15.61 30.98 -18.97
N GLY A 200 15.51 29.93 -18.12
CA GLY A 200 15.49 28.54 -18.53
C GLY A 200 16.86 27.90 -18.80
N ARG A 201 17.96 28.54 -18.41
CA ARG A 201 19.31 27.98 -18.59
C ARG A 201 19.68 27.01 -17.48
N ALA A 202 20.25 25.88 -17.84
CA ALA A 202 20.71 24.84 -16.89
C ALA A 202 22.15 25.06 -16.41
N ALA A 203 22.88 25.99 -17.01
CA ALA A 203 24.27 26.34 -16.64
C ALA A 203 24.55 27.82 -16.92
N ALA A 204 25.52 28.39 -16.20
CA ALA A 204 26.06 29.73 -16.50
C ALA A 204 26.84 29.74 -17.82
N ASN A 205 27.18 30.95 -18.31
CA ASN A 205 27.90 31.10 -19.60
C ASN A 205 29.28 30.43 -19.62
N ASP A 206 29.90 30.21 -18.49
CA ASP A 206 31.15 29.49 -18.30
C ASP A 206 31.00 27.96 -18.19
N GLY A 207 29.75 27.44 -18.28
CA GLY A 207 29.42 26.01 -18.17
C GLY A 207 29.30 25.50 -16.73
N THR A 208 29.42 26.35 -15.73
CA THR A 208 29.24 25.95 -14.33
C THR A 208 27.77 25.87 -13.99
N SER A 209 27.38 24.86 -13.16
CA SER A 209 26.10 24.75 -12.50
C SER A 209 26.33 24.60 -11.01
N GLN A 210 25.67 25.42 -10.20
CA GLN A 210 25.72 25.34 -8.74
C GLN A 210 24.45 24.68 -8.20
#